data_bc87416ab760cb1e2676492f62ab2da0
#
_entry.id   bc87416ab760cb1e2676492f62ab2da0
#
_cell.length_a   1.000
_cell.length_b   1.000
_cell.length_c   1.000
_cell.angle_alpha   90.00
_cell.angle_beta   90.00
_cell.angle_gamma   90.00
#
_symmetry.space_group_name_H-M   'P 1'
#
loop_
_entity.id
_entity.type
_entity.pdbx_description
1 polymer ?
#
loop_
_entity_poly.entity_id
_entity_poly.type
_entity_poly.pdbx_seq_one_letter_code
_entity_poly.pdbx_strand_id
1 'polypeptide(L)'
;MFRHLVKIRRFPEEQARFMIAQVIIALGHLHEKDIVYRDLKPENVLFNKDGYLLLADFGLATKVVDNKLAKSFCGTAEYLAPEMLKGQGHDHTVDIWTI
;
A
#
# COMPACT_ATOMS: atom_id res chain seq x y z
N MET A 1 -10.63 1.39 6.95
CA MET A 1 -11.34 0.88 5.74
C MET A 1 -11.87 -0.54 5.94
N PHE A 2 -11.09 -1.50 6.40
CA PHE A 2 -11.46 -2.92 6.53
C PHE A 2 -12.83 -3.17 7.19
N ARG A 3 -13.07 -2.64 8.41
CA ARG A 3 -14.37 -2.81 9.11
C ARG A 3 -15.57 -2.31 8.30
N HIS A 4 -15.38 -1.30 7.48
CA HIS A 4 -16.42 -0.75 6.62
C HIS A 4 -16.68 -1.70 5.44
N LEU A 5 -15.61 -2.17 4.80
CA LEU A 5 -15.69 -3.12 3.70
C LEU A 5 -16.37 -4.44 4.11
N VAL A 6 -16.06 -4.96 5.30
CA VAL A 6 -16.72 -6.16 5.85
C VAL A 6 -18.25 -5.99 5.96
N LYS A 7 -18.71 -4.79 6.34
CA LYS A 7 -20.15 -4.49 6.47
C LYS A 7 -20.86 -4.38 5.12
N ILE A 8 -20.27 -3.65 4.18
CA ILE A 8 -20.90 -3.35 2.89
C ILE A 8 -20.51 -4.33 1.78
N ARG A 9 -19.53 -5.20 2.03
CA ARG A 9 -18.93 -6.21 1.14
C ARG A 9 -18.21 -5.64 -0.07
N ARG A 10 -18.69 -4.58 -0.69
CA ARG A 10 -18.07 -3.89 -1.83
C ARG A 10 -18.41 -2.41 -1.82
N PHE A 11 -17.49 -1.59 -2.28
CA PHE A 11 -17.75 -0.19 -2.56
C PHE A 11 -18.35 -0.03 -3.97
N PRO A 12 -19.28 0.94 -4.17
CA PRO A 12 -19.62 1.40 -5.50
C PRO A 12 -18.36 1.86 -6.26
N GLU A 13 -18.33 1.66 -7.57
CA GLU A 13 -17.14 1.95 -8.39
C GLU A 13 -16.66 3.40 -8.24
N GLU A 14 -17.58 4.36 -8.22
CA GLU A 14 -17.24 5.77 -8.03
C GLU A 14 -16.51 6.04 -6.71
N GLN A 15 -16.99 5.43 -5.61
CA GLN A 15 -16.33 5.53 -4.32
C GLN A 15 -14.98 4.83 -4.30
N ALA A 16 -14.91 3.63 -4.90
CA ALA A 16 -13.65 2.90 -5.00
C ALA A 16 -12.61 3.71 -5.78
N ARG A 17 -13.00 4.31 -6.91
CA ARG A 17 -12.14 5.17 -7.73
C ARG A 17 -11.59 6.36 -6.94
N PHE A 18 -12.45 7.04 -6.18
CA PHE A 18 -12.05 8.15 -5.33
C PHE A 18 -11.09 7.73 -4.21
N MET A 19 -11.32 6.57 -3.60
CA MET A 19 -10.45 6.02 -2.57
C MET A 19 -9.08 5.61 -3.13
N ILE A 20 -9.07 4.90 -4.26
CA ILE A 20 -7.82 4.47 -4.91
C ILE A 20 -6.98 5.67 -5.33
N ALA A 21 -7.61 6.73 -5.86
CA ALA A 21 -6.88 7.96 -6.22
C ALA A 21 -6.13 8.54 -5.01
N GLN A 22 -6.73 8.56 -3.83
CA GLN A 22 -6.07 9.04 -2.61
C GLN A 22 -4.91 8.13 -2.17
N VAL A 23 -5.09 6.81 -2.28
CA VAL A 23 -4.02 5.84 -2.00
C VAL A 23 -2.84 6.05 -2.94
N ILE A 24 -3.10 6.23 -4.24
CA ILE A 24 -2.06 6.50 -5.24
C ILE A 24 -1.28 7.78 -4.91
N ILE A 25 -1.97 8.86 -4.53
CA ILE A 25 -1.32 10.12 -4.15
C ILE A 25 -0.45 9.92 -2.91
N ALA A 26 -0.95 9.21 -1.90
CA ALA A 26 -0.20 8.96 -0.68
C ALA A 26 1.05 8.11 -0.93
N LEU A 27 0.94 7.03 -1.73
CA LEU A 27 2.09 6.21 -2.12
C LEU A 27 3.09 7.00 -2.98
N GLY A 28 2.59 7.80 -3.95
CA GLY A 28 3.44 8.66 -4.77
C GLY A 28 4.31 9.59 -3.92
N HIS A 29 3.73 10.19 -2.88
CA HIS A 29 4.49 11.04 -1.95
C HIS A 29 5.59 10.27 -1.19
N LEU A 30 5.37 8.99 -0.84
CA LEU A 30 6.39 8.14 -0.23
C LEU A 30 7.48 7.78 -1.24
N HIS A 31 7.09 7.41 -2.46
CA HIS A 31 8.00 7.02 -3.54
C HIS A 31 8.93 8.17 -3.96
N GLU A 32 8.43 9.42 -3.99
CA GLU A 32 9.27 10.63 -4.21
C GLU A 32 10.37 10.80 -3.15
N LYS A 33 10.25 10.14 -2.00
CA LYS A 33 11.23 10.15 -0.91
C LYS A 33 12.02 8.86 -0.81
N ASP A 34 11.97 8.03 -1.85
CA ASP A 34 12.57 6.70 -1.90
C ASP A 34 12.04 5.73 -0.82
N ILE A 35 10.82 5.94 -0.33
CA ILE A 35 10.19 5.09 0.68
C ILE A 35 9.22 4.14 0.00
N VAL A 36 9.40 2.84 0.20
CA VAL A 36 8.50 1.77 -0.22
C VAL A 36 7.67 1.34 0.99
N TYR A 37 6.35 1.30 0.84
CA TYR A 37 5.42 1.06 1.94
C TYR A 37 5.29 -0.42 2.32
N ARG A 38 5.12 -1.31 1.35
CA ARG A 38 5.20 -2.79 1.41
C ARG A 38 4.10 -3.53 2.18
N ASP A 39 3.15 -2.86 2.77
CA ASP A 39 2.03 -3.50 3.51
C ASP A 39 0.69 -2.80 3.24
N LEU A 40 0.44 -2.46 1.98
CA LEU A 40 -0.84 -1.89 1.59
C LEU A 40 -1.93 -2.96 1.69
N LYS A 41 -2.92 -2.71 2.52
CA LYS A 41 -4.10 -3.55 2.71
C LYS A 41 -5.22 -2.72 3.36
N PRO A 42 -6.49 -3.13 3.25
CA PRO A 42 -7.61 -2.38 3.81
C PRO A 42 -7.52 -2.08 5.30
N GLU A 43 -6.81 -2.93 6.07
CA GLU A 43 -6.56 -2.76 7.51
C GLU A 43 -5.70 -1.54 7.80
N ASN A 44 -4.73 -1.26 6.91
CA ASN A 44 -3.77 -0.17 7.05
C ASN A 44 -4.24 1.14 6.41
N VAL A 45 -5.44 1.14 5.82
CA VAL A 45 -6.07 2.33 5.27
C VAL A 45 -7.19 2.79 6.19
N LEU A 46 -7.04 3.95 6.79
CA LEU A 46 -7.97 4.53 7.74
C LEU A 46 -8.77 5.66 7.09
N PHE A 47 -10.00 5.87 7.55
CA PHE A 47 -10.76 7.08 7.24
C PHE A 47 -10.53 8.11 8.34
N ASN A 48 -10.23 9.35 7.96
CA ASN A 48 -10.30 10.46 8.90
C ASN A 48 -11.77 10.89 9.10
N LYS A 49 -11.99 11.84 10.01
CA LYS A 49 -13.33 12.35 10.31
C LYS A 49 -14.01 13.08 9.14
N ASP A 50 -13.23 13.56 8.19
CA ASP A 50 -13.70 14.31 7.01
C ASP A 50 -13.90 13.37 5.80
N GLY A 51 -13.69 12.05 5.97
CA GLY A 51 -13.86 11.04 4.93
C GLY A 51 -12.65 10.81 4.02
N TYR A 52 -11.53 11.49 4.26
CA TYR A 52 -10.28 11.25 3.53
C TYR A 52 -9.54 10.03 4.07
N LEU A 53 -8.71 9.42 3.21
CA LEU A 53 -7.91 8.27 3.58
C LEU A 53 -6.55 8.67 4.15
N LEU A 54 -6.11 7.86 5.10
CA LEU A 54 -4.78 7.93 5.71
C LEU A 54 -4.14 6.56 5.65
N LEU A 55 -2.89 6.48 5.22
CA LEU A 55 -2.07 5.29 5.39
C LEU A 55 -1.58 5.23 6.83
N ALA A 56 -1.69 4.07 7.45
CA ALA A 56 -1.27 3.80 8.81
C ALA A 56 -0.30 2.62 8.83
N ASP A 57 0.39 2.42 9.95
CA ASP A 57 1.33 1.33 10.15
C ASP A 57 2.48 1.29 9.13
N PHE A 58 3.53 2.05 9.41
CA PHE A 58 4.77 2.10 8.63
C PHE A 58 5.82 1.10 9.12
N GLY A 59 5.43 0.11 9.92
CA GLY A 59 6.34 -0.88 10.51
C GLY A 59 7.13 -1.69 9.49
N LEU A 60 6.60 -1.87 8.28
CA LEU A 60 7.26 -2.56 7.18
C LEU A 60 7.83 -1.61 6.11
N ALA A 61 7.61 -0.32 6.21
CA ALA A 61 8.15 0.64 5.25
C ALA A 61 9.68 0.66 5.28
N THR A 62 10.29 0.83 4.12
CA THR A 62 11.75 0.89 4.02
C THR A 62 12.19 1.93 3.00
N LYS A 63 13.40 2.46 3.20
CA LYS A 63 14.01 3.36 2.24
C LYS A 63 14.85 2.56 1.24
N VAL A 64 14.66 2.83 -0.03
CA VAL A 64 15.46 2.26 -1.13
C VAL A 64 16.42 3.35 -1.60
N VAL A 65 17.71 3.20 -1.33
CA VAL A 65 18.74 4.21 -1.63
C VAL A 65 19.67 3.66 -2.72
N ASP A 66 20.12 4.54 -3.62
CA ASP A 66 21.11 4.24 -4.68
C ASP A 66 20.69 3.08 -5.60
N ASN A 67 19.40 2.99 -5.94
CA ASN A 67 18.84 1.89 -6.77
C ASN A 67 19.12 0.48 -6.21
N LYS A 68 19.42 0.37 -4.91
CA LYS A 68 19.57 -0.93 -4.24
C LYS A 68 18.19 -1.46 -3.88
N LEU A 69 17.84 -2.59 -4.48
CA LEU A 69 16.59 -3.28 -4.22
C LEU A 69 16.51 -3.74 -2.74
N ALA A 70 15.35 -3.57 -2.11
CA ALA A 70 15.09 -4.16 -0.81
C ALA A 70 15.03 -5.69 -0.94
N LYS A 71 15.55 -6.43 0.05
CA LYS A 71 15.62 -7.90 0.00
C LYS A 71 14.84 -8.58 1.12
N SER A 72 14.30 -7.80 2.06
CA SER A 72 13.55 -8.37 3.17
C SER A 72 12.22 -8.96 2.70
N PHE A 73 11.96 -10.20 3.04
CA PHE A 73 10.64 -10.82 2.86
C PHE A 73 9.70 -10.33 3.97
N CYS A 74 8.72 -9.54 3.62
CA CYS A 74 7.75 -8.96 4.56
C CYS A 74 6.46 -8.59 3.84
N GLY A 75 5.41 -8.32 4.60
CA GLY A 75 4.09 -7.98 4.09
C GLY A 75 3.05 -9.04 4.43
N THR A 76 1.83 -8.82 3.99
CA THR A 76 0.71 -9.73 4.17
C THR A 76 0.61 -10.64 2.95
N ALA A 77 0.63 -11.96 3.14
CA ALA A 77 0.83 -12.96 2.09
C ALA A 77 -0.09 -12.81 0.86
N GLU A 78 -1.36 -12.45 1.10
CA GLU A 78 -2.37 -12.29 0.05
C GLU A 78 -2.11 -11.10 -0.88
N TYR A 79 -1.27 -10.16 -0.46
CA TYR A 79 -0.97 -8.92 -1.19
C TYR A 79 0.45 -8.86 -1.74
N LEU A 80 1.28 -9.90 -1.48
CA LEU A 80 2.69 -9.88 -1.90
C LEU A 80 2.86 -9.89 -3.41
N ALA A 81 3.71 -8.99 -3.91
CA ALA A 81 4.11 -8.97 -5.30
C ALA A 81 4.93 -10.23 -5.66
N PRO A 82 4.86 -10.70 -6.93
CA PRO A 82 5.55 -11.93 -7.35
C PRO A 82 7.07 -11.92 -7.11
N GLU A 83 7.73 -10.77 -7.29
CA GLU A 83 9.17 -10.61 -7.05
C GLU A 83 9.53 -10.75 -5.57
N MET A 84 8.64 -10.36 -4.67
CA MET A 84 8.82 -10.58 -3.23
C MET A 84 8.72 -12.05 -2.88
N LEU A 85 7.75 -12.77 -3.47
CA LEU A 85 7.58 -14.22 -3.26
C LEU A 85 8.76 -15.02 -3.80
N LYS A 86 9.39 -14.58 -4.88
CA LYS A 86 10.58 -15.21 -5.47
C LYS A 86 11.89 -14.87 -4.76
N GLY A 87 11.85 -14.03 -3.72
CA GLY A 87 13.06 -13.57 -3.03
C GLY A 87 13.97 -12.70 -3.90
N GLN A 88 13.45 -12.17 -4.99
CA GLN A 88 14.14 -11.18 -5.83
C GLN A 88 14.13 -9.84 -5.11
N GLY A 89 15.12 -9.01 -5.34
CA GLY A 89 15.10 -7.66 -4.82
C GLY A 89 13.91 -6.88 -5.37
N HIS A 90 13.35 -5.98 -4.58
CA HIS A 90 12.14 -5.22 -4.93
C HIS A 90 12.29 -3.72 -4.61
N ASP A 91 11.52 -2.91 -5.31
CA ASP A 91 11.45 -1.46 -5.16
C ASP A 91 9.99 -1.00 -4.95
N HIS A 92 9.69 0.25 -5.26
CA HIS A 92 8.36 0.84 -5.12
C HIS A 92 7.27 0.18 -6.00
N THR A 93 7.64 -0.60 -7.00
CA THR A 93 6.67 -1.28 -7.89
C THR A 93 5.82 -2.30 -7.13
N VAL A 94 6.28 -2.82 -6.00
CA VAL A 94 5.50 -3.74 -5.15
C VAL A 94 4.26 -3.06 -4.55
N ASP A 95 4.31 -1.75 -4.29
CA ASP A 95 3.16 -1.00 -3.82
C ASP A 95 2.12 -0.81 -4.94
N ILE A 96 2.59 -0.70 -6.19
CA ILE A 96 1.70 -0.61 -7.36
C ILE A 96 0.98 -1.93 -7.62
N TRP A 97 1.66 -3.07 -7.41
CA TRP A 97 1.04 -4.39 -7.49
C TRP A 97 -0.16 -4.54 -6.55
N THR A 98 -0.08 -3.91 -5.38
CA THR A 98 -1.06 -4.08 -4.30
C THR A 98 -2.30 -3.19 -4.45
N ILE A 99 -2.29 -2.17 -5.33
CA ILE A 99 -3.42 -1.29 -5.61
C ILE A 99 -4.51 -2.04 -6.38
#